data_dba7e488672f2832ab734f3ec08517fa
#
_entry.id   dba7e488672f2832ab734f3ec08517fa
#
_cell.length_a   1.000
_cell.length_b   1.000
_cell.length_c   1.000
_cell.angle_alpha   90.00
_cell.angle_beta   90.00
_cell.angle_gamma   90.00
#
_symmetry.space_group_name_H-M   'P 1'
#
loop_
_entity.id
_entity.type
_entity.pdbx_description
1 polymer ?
#
loop_
_entity_poly.entity_id
_entity_poly.type
_entity_poly.pdbx_seq_one_letter_code
_entity_poly.pdbx_strand_id
1 'polypeptide(L)'
;MYTLAWRARSGLIGLALFAGSTATARADDAQAFGFEAAAQEITQLLWLADTARVCGWASEDEAMRFKQFSIRFINSHLTGVYKAAINSMLAADNFQEQVRRAAEESAESSCRSARWETGWVAYRAAVDAHATEF
;
A
#
# COMPACT_ATOMS: atom_id res chain seq x y z
N MET A 1 -8.36 3.06 14.15
CA MET A 1 -8.06 4.28 13.80
C MET A 1 -7.44 4.46 12.48
N TYR A 2 -6.18 4.12 12.36
CA TYR A 2 -5.48 4.00 11.19
C TYR A 2 -6.22 3.28 10.17
N THR A 3 -6.75 2.11 10.51
CA THR A 3 -7.53 1.33 9.60
C THR A 3 -8.81 2.03 9.19
N LEU A 4 -9.39 2.80 10.05
CA LEU A 4 -10.62 3.45 9.73
C LEU A 4 -10.41 4.55 8.71
N ALA A 5 -9.39 5.34 8.92
CA ALA A 5 -9.03 6.37 7.98
C ALA A 5 -8.70 5.77 6.63
N TRP A 6 -7.99 4.67 6.64
CA TRP A 6 -7.65 4.02 5.41
C TRP A 6 -8.88 3.46 4.74
N ARG A 7 -9.78 2.90 5.51
CA ARG A 7 -11.01 2.37 4.94
C ARG A 7 -11.86 3.41 4.27
N ALA A 8 -11.92 4.58 4.83
CA ALA A 8 -12.63 5.66 4.20
C ALA A 8 -12.02 6.01 2.86
N ARG A 9 -10.73 5.77 2.74
CA ARG A 9 -9.99 6.09 1.55
C ARG A 9 -9.66 4.89 0.68
N SER A 10 -9.97 3.70 1.18
CA SER A 10 -9.48 2.50 0.51
C SER A 10 -9.96 2.36 -0.91
N GLY A 11 -11.18 2.74 -1.18
CA GLY A 11 -11.67 2.72 -2.54
C GLY A 11 -11.04 3.80 -3.38
N LEU A 12 -10.47 4.79 -2.74
CA LEU A 12 -9.90 5.93 -3.41
C LEU A 12 -8.38 5.90 -3.44
N ILE A 13 -7.77 5.10 -2.59
CA ILE A 13 -6.34 5.12 -2.47
C ILE A 13 -5.66 4.79 -3.77
N GLY A 14 -6.08 3.71 -4.38
CA GLY A 14 -5.54 3.36 -5.67
C GLY A 14 -5.76 4.48 -6.68
N LEU A 15 -6.95 5.05 -6.66
CA LEU A 15 -7.27 6.15 -7.54
C LEU A 15 -6.49 7.39 -7.19
N ALA A 16 -6.37 7.70 -5.92
CA ALA A 16 -5.65 8.88 -5.49
C ALA A 16 -4.17 8.81 -5.85
N LEU A 17 -3.58 7.65 -5.66
CA LEU A 17 -2.19 7.45 -6.03
C LEU A 17 -1.97 7.57 -7.51
N PHE A 18 -2.86 6.97 -8.28
CA PHE A 18 -2.71 6.96 -9.72
C PHE A 18 -3.24 8.23 -10.37
N ALA A 19 -4.17 8.87 -9.71
CA ALA A 19 -4.69 10.13 -10.19
C ALA A 19 -3.87 11.32 -9.76
N GLY A 20 -2.94 11.13 -8.91
CA GLY A 20 -1.98 12.06 -8.33
C GLY A 20 -2.09 13.55 -8.64
N SER A 21 -2.69 13.86 -9.72
CA SER A 21 -2.87 15.22 -10.15
C SER A 21 -3.55 16.10 -9.12
N THR A 22 -4.45 15.52 -8.35
CA THR A 22 -5.15 16.29 -7.35
C THR A 22 -4.24 16.78 -6.25
N ALA A 23 -3.15 16.08 -6.04
CA ALA A 23 -2.22 16.45 -4.99
C ALA A 23 -1.26 17.54 -5.43
N THR A 24 -1.14 17.78 -6.71
CA THR A 24 -0.15 18.72 -7.21
C THR A 24 -0.45 20.14 -6.80
N ALA A 25 -1.72 20.47 -6.66
CA ALA A 25 -2.10 21.81 -6.25
C ALA A 25 -1.62 22.15 -4.84
N ARG A 26 -1.19 21.15 -4.10
CA ARG A 26 -0.74 21.33 -2.75
C ARG A 26 0.60 20.67 -2.51
N ALA A 27 1.52 21.00 -3.38
CA ALA A 27 2.84 20.40 -3.32
C ALA A 27 3.50 20.58 -1.95
N ASP A 28 3.34 21.76 -1.37
CA ASP A 28 3.93 22.06 -0.08
C ASP A 28 3.26 21.24 1.03
N ASP A 29 1.93 21.15 0.98
CA ASP A 29 1.20 20.35 1.95
C ASP A 29 1.55 18.88 1.81
N ALA A 30 1.67 18.41 0.57
CA ALA A 30 2.04 17.03 0.31
C ALA A 30 3.42 16.74 0.88
N GLN A 31 4.33 17.69 0.79
CA GLN A 31 5.65 17.51 1.37
C GLN A 31 5.63 17.54 2.89
N ALA A 32 4.78 18.38 3.47
CA ALA A 32 4.66 18.47 4.92
C ALA A 32 4.20 17.15 5.51
N PHE A 33 3.32 16.46 4.81
CA PHE A 33 2.82 15.16 5.27
C PHE A 33 3.48 14.00 4.56
N GLY A 34 4.50 14.28 3.77
CA GLY A 34 5.06 13.32 2.83
C GLY A 34 5.45 12.00 3.46
N PHE A 35 6.22 12.03 4.53
CA PHE A 35 6.69 10.80 5.14
C PHE A 35 5.53 10.03 5.77
N GLU A 36 4.74 10.69 6.57
CA GLU A 36 3.67 10.02 7.29
C GLU A 36 2.65 9.41 6.34
N ALA A 37 2.22 10.20 5.37
CA ALA A 37 1.26 9.73 4.39
C ALA A 37 1.83 8.57 3.58
N ALA A 38 3.07 8.69 3.13
CA ALA A 38 3.70 7.64 2.35
C ALA A 38 3.90 6.38 3.17
N ALA A 39 4.32 6.52 4.44
CA ALA A 39 4.51 5.39 5.32
C ALA A 39 3.20 4.65 5.54
N GLN A 40 2.13 5.39 5.71
CA GLN A 40 0.81 4.83 5.91
C GLN A 40 0.34 4.08 4.66
N GLU A 41 0.51 4.71 3.52
CA GLU A 41 0.11 4.11 2.25
C GLU A 41 0.85 2.81 1.97
N ILE A 42 2.17 2.84 2.09
CA ILE A 42 2.96 1.65 1.77
C ILE A 42 2.65 0.53 2.76
N THR A 43 2.50 0.86 4.04
CA THR A 43 2.18 -0.14 5.05
C THR A 43 0.87 -0.83 4.71
N GLN A 44 -0.12 -0.07 4.29
CA GLN A 44 -1.42 -0.64 3.97
C GLN A 44 -1.41 -1.44 2.68
N LEU A 45 -0.65 -1.01 1.71
CA LEU A 45 -0.53 -1.79 0.47
C LEU A 45 0.19 -3.11 0.73
N LEU A 46 1.22 -3.10 1.56
CA LEU A 46 1.90 -4.33 1.92
C LEU A 46 0.98 -5.26 2.73
N TRP A 47 0.22 -4.67 3.65
CA TRP A 47 -0.74 -5.44 4.44
C TRP A 47 -1.82 -6.06 3.54
N LEU A 48 -2.29 -5.32 2.57
CA LEU A 48 -3.32 -5.82 1.65
C LEU A 48 -2.78 -6.99 0.83
N ALA A 49 -1.55 -6.89 0.36
CA ALA A 49 -0.94 -7.99 -0.39
C ALA A 49 -0.79 -9.23 0.48
N ASP A 50 -0.35 -9.05 1.72
CA ASP A 50 -0.23 -10.19 2.63
C ASP A 50 -1.59 -10.77 2.98
N THR A 51 -2.59 -9.92 3.17
CA THR A 51 -3.95 -10.36 3.42
C THR A 51 -4.48 -11.17 2.25
N ALA A 52 -4.25 -10.70 1.04
CA ALA A 52 -4.67 -11.43 -0.16
C ALA A 52 -4.04 -12.82 -0.21
N ARG A 53 -2.76 -12.91 0.17
CA ARG A 53 -2.08 -14.21 0.22
C ARG A 53 -2.71 -15.12 1.27
N VAL A 54 -2.92 -14.60 2.46
CA VAL A 54 -3.47 -15.40 3.56
C VAL A 54 -4.89 -15.85 3.26
N CYS A 55 -5.66 -15.00 2.61
CA CYS A 55 -7.05 -15.32 2.27
C CYS A 55 -7.19 -16.16 1.00
N GLY A 56 -6.08 -16.43 0.31
CA GLY A 56 -6.14 -17.22 -0.90
C GLY A 56 -6.58 -16.45 -2.13
N TRP A 57 -6.63 -15.13 -2.05
CA TRP A 57 -6.98 -14.30 -3.21
C TRP A 57 -5.78 -14.13 -4.15
N ALA A 58 -4.58 -14.37 -3.65
CA ALA A 58 -3.35 -14.25 -4.43
C ALA A 58 -2.39 -15.35 -4.02
N SER A 59 -1.54 -15.77 -4.94
CA SER A 59 -0.46 -16.67 -4.63
C SER A 59 0.64 -15.91 -3.89
N GLU A 60 1.57 -16.64 -3.31
CA GLU A 60 2.70 -16.04 -2.63
C GLU A 60 3.54 -15.21 -3.60
N ASP A 61 3.78 -15.73 -4.78
CA ASP A 61 4.55 -15.01 -5.80
C ASP A 61 3.84 -13.74 -6.24
N GLU A 62 2.55 -13.83 -6.41
CA GLU A 62 1.74 -12.67 -6.80
C GLU A 62 1.78 -11.60 -5.72
N ALA A 63 1.60 -12.00 -4.47
CA ALA A 63 1.65 -11.07 -3.36
C ALA A 63 3.02 -10.38 -3.28
N MET A 64 4.09 -11.14 -3.46
CA MET A 64 5.44 -10.60 -3.44
C MET A 64 5.64 -9.59 -4.57
N ARG A 65 5.17 -9.92 -5.75
CA ARG A 65 5.28 -9.04 -6.90
C ARG A 65 4.55 -7.72 -6.67
N PHE A 66 3.38 -7.80 -6.05
CA PHE A 66 2.60 -6.61 -5.76
C PHE A 66 3.24 -5.76 -4.67
N LYS A 67 3.85 -6.39 -3.68
CA LYS A 67 4.60 -5.65 -2.68
C LYS A 67 5.75 -4.88 -3.32
N GLN A 68 6.48 -5.52 -4.20
CA GLN A 68 7.60 -4.89 -4.89
C GLN A 68 7.13 -3.74 -5.76
N PHE A 69 6.03 -3.93 -6.46
CA PHE A 69 5.46 -2.86 -7.26
C PHE A 69 5.09 -1.67 -6.38
N SER A 70 4.43 -1.94 -5.25
CA SER A 70 4.00 -0.88 -4.34
C SER A 70 5.18 -0.07 -3.83
N ILE A 71 6.25 -0.75 -3.47
CA ILE A 71 7.46 -0.09 -3.01
C ILE A 71 8.03 0.81 -4.10
N ARG A 72 8.14 0.30 -5.31
CA ARG A 72 8.65 1.08 -6.43
C ARG A 72 7.75 2.26 -6.76
N PHE A 73 6.45 2.03 -6.72
CA PHE A 73 5.48 3.08 -7.01
C PHE A 73 5.62 4.23 -6.01
N ILE A 74 5.61 3.90 -4.72
CA ILE A 74 5.74 4.93 -3.69
C ILE A 74 7.07 5.65 -3.82
N ASN A 75 8.15 4.92 -4.05
CA ASN A 75 9.46 5.52 -4.20
C ASN A 75 9.54 6.47 -5.39
N SER A 76 8.81 6.18 -6.45
CA SER A 76 8.83 7.05 -7.62
C SER A 76 8.14 8.39 -7.37
N HIS A 77 7.34 8.47 -6.32
CA HIS A 77 6.62 9.69 -5.95
C HIS A 77 7.29 10.45 -4.80
N LEU A 78 8.42 9.96 -4.34
CA LEU A 78 9.14 10.57 -3.23
C LEU A 78 10.52 11.02 -3.68
N THR A 79 11.02 12.05 -3.04
CA THR A 79 12.37 12.54 -3.31
C THR A 79 13.09 12.81 -2.01
N GLY A 80 14.42 12.89 -2.10
CA GLY A 80 15.26 13.35 -1.02
C GLY A 80 15.09 12.58 0.27
N VAL A 81 14.89 13.32 1.33
CA VAL A 81 14.87 12.76 2.69
C VAL A 81 13.67 11.85 2.90
N TYR A 82 12.57 12.12 2.24
CA TYR A 82 11.39 11.26 2.40
C TYR A 82 11.60 9.88 1.80
N LYS A 83 12.23 9.85 0.64
CA LYS A 83 12.55 8.57 0.00
C LYS A 83 13.50 7.76 0.88
N ALA A 84 14.52 8.41 1.42
CA ALA A 84 15.48 7.75 2.29
C ALA A 84 14.78 7.23 3.55
N ALA A 85 13.88 8.02 4.13
CA ALA A 85 13.18 7.63 5.34
C ALA A 85 12.28 6.42 5.11
N ILE A 86 11.55 6.40 3.99
CA ILE A 86 10.71 5.26 3.66
C ILE A 86 11.54 4.01 3.43
N ASN A 87 12.65 4.14 2.73
CA ASN A 87 13.52 3.00 2.49
C ASN A 87 14.12 2.47 3.80
N SER A 88 14.47 3.36 4.72
CA SER A 88 14.94 2.94 6.05
C SER A 88 13.87 2.19 6.82
N MET A 89 12.63 2.66 6.75
CA MET A 89 11.52 1.99 7.40
C MET A 89 11.33 0.59 6.84
N LEU A 90 11.35 0.47 5.52
CA LEU A 90 11.15 -0.82 4.86
C LEU A 90 12.28 -1.80 5.15
N ALA A 91 13.48 -1.29 5.35
CA ALA A 91 14.64 -2.11 5.64
C ALA A 91 14.80 -2.42 7.13
N ALA A 92 14.02 -1.77 7.98
CA ALA A 92 14.11 -1.98 9.42
C ALA A 92 13.77 -3.42 9.76
N ASP A 93 14.52 -3.96 10.72
CA ASP A 93 14.31 -5.34 11.17
C ASP A 93 12.86 -5.52 11.59
N ASN A 94 12.27 -6.57 11.12
CA ASN A 94 10.93 -6.98 11.50
C ASN A 94 9.78 -6.13 10.95
N PHE A 95 10.04 -5.04 10.24
CA PHE A 95 8.93 -4.23 9.77
C PHE A 95 7.99 -5.04 8.87
N GLN A 96 8.53 -5.64 7.81
CA GLN A 96 7.70 -6.40 6.89
C GLN A 96 7.16 -7.68 7.54
N GLU A 97 7.91 -8.22 8.47
CA GLU A 97 7.43 -9.37 9.24
C GLU A 97 6.25 -9.00 10.11
N GLN A 98 6.28 -7.82 10.72
CA GLN A 98 5.16 -7.34 11.53
C GLN A 98 3.92 -7.11 10.67
N VAL A 99 4.10 -6.59 9.47
CA VAL A 99 2.98 -6.41 8.55
C VAL A 99 2.37 -7.76 8.18
N ARG A 100 3.21 -8.72 7.88
CA ARG A 100 2.76 -10.06 7.54
C ARG A 100 2.00 -10.70 8.70
N ARG A 101 2.55 -10.55 9.90
CA ARG A 101 1.92 -11.11 11.08
C ARG A 101 0.57 -10.45 11.36
N ALA A 102 0.49 -9.15 11.17
CA ALA A 102 -0.77 -8.44 11.34
C ALA A 102 -1.83 -8.95 10.35
N ALA A 103 -1.43 -9.22 9.12
CA ALA A 103 -2.34 -9.78 8.13
C ALA A 103 -2.83 -11.16 8.56
N GLU A 104 -1.93 -11.98 9.08
CA GLU A 104 -2.28 -13.32 9.55
C GLU A 104 -3.22 -13.27 10.75
N GLU A 105 -2.95 -12.36 11.68
CA GLU A 105 -3.75 -12.24 12.88
C GLU A 105 -5.16 -11.73 12.62
N SER A 106 -5.32 -10.91 11.60
CA SER A 106 -6.62 -10.36 11.25
C SER A 106 -7.36 -11.17 10.20
N ALA A 107 -6.78 -12.28 9.76
CA ALA A 107 -7.30 -13.04 8.61
C ALA A 107 -8.76 -13.47 8.78
N GLU A 108 -9.12 -13.87 9.99
CA GLU A 108 -10.48 -14.37 10.19
C GLU A 108 -11.53 -13.35 9.80
N SER A 109 -11.35 -12.09 10.20
CA SER A 109 -12.29 -11.05 9.84
C SER A 109 -12.00 -10.48 8.46
N SER A 110 -10.75 -10.33 8.09
CA SER A 110 -10.38 -9.73 6.82
C SER A 110 -10.81 -10.58 5.64
N CYS A 111 -10.65 -11.89 5.75
CA CYS A 111 -10.99 -12.77 4.64
C CYS A 111 -12.49 -12.86 4.41
N ARG A 112 -13.29 -12.49 5.39
CA ARG A 112 -14.74 -12.45 5.23
C ARG A 112 -15.25 -11.10 4.75
N SER A 113 -14.36 -10.14 4.61
CA SER A 113 -14.77 -8.79 4.29
C SER A 113 -14.81 -8.61 2.78
N ALA A 114 -16.01 -8.44 2.25
CA ALA A 114 -16.18 -8.15 0.84
C ALA A 114 -15.46 -6.85 0.46
N ARG A 115 -15.36 -5.93 1.40
CA ARG A 115 -14.67 -4.66 1.18
C ARG A 115 -13.18 -4.88 0.89
N TRP A 116 -12.54 -5.72 1.68
CA TRP A 116 -11.11 -5.97 1.47
C TRP A 116 -10.87 -6.75 0.20
N GLU A 117 -11.72 -7.71 -0.07
CA GLU A 117 -11.58 -8.46 -1.32
C GLU A 117 -11.78 -7.55 -2.52
N THR A 118 -12.79 -6.70 -2.48
CA THR A 118 -13.03 -5.73 -3.54
C THR A 118 -11.85 -4.77 -3.69
N GLY A 119 -11.30 -4.34 -2.55
CA GLY A 119 -10.12 -3.48 -2.56
C GLY A 119 -8.92 -4.16 -3.21
N TRP A 120 -8.75 -5.44 -2.93
CA TRP A 120 -7.66 -6.20 -3.55
C TRP A 120 -7.85 -6.30 -5.07
N VAL A 121 -9.07 -6.60 -5.52
CA VAL A 121 -9.34 -6.72 -6.94
C VAL A 121 -9.07 -5.40 -7.66
N ALA A 122 -9.48 -4.28 -7.06
CA ALA A 122 -9.25 -2.97 -7.64
C ALA A 122 -7.76 -2.65 -7.69
N TYR A 123 -7.04 -2.96 -6.62
CA TYR A 123 -5.60 -2.72 -6.55
C TYR A 123 -4.87 -3.57 -7.59
N ARG A 124 -5.25 -4.84 -7.70
CA ARG A 124 -4.66 -5.74 -8.68
C ARG A 124 -4.84 -5.22 -10.10
N ALA A 125 -6.03 -4.74 -10.42
CA ALA A 125 -6.29 -4.19 -11.72
C ALA A 125 -5.43 -2.96 -12.00
N ALA A 126 -5.26 -2.10 -10.99
CA ALA A 126 -4.42 -0.92 -11.13
C ALA A 126 -2.95 -1.30 -11.36
N VAL A 127 -2.46 -2.28 -10.60
CA VAL A 127 -1.09 -2.74 -10.76
C VAL A 127 -0.88 -3.33 -12.15
N ASP A 128 -1.82 -4.13 -12.61
CA ASP A 128 -1.70 -4.74 -13.94
C ASP A 128 -1.69 -3.68 -15.03
N ALA A 129 -2.47 -2.63 -14.86
CA ALA A 129 -2.52 -1.54 -15.84
C ALA A 129 -1.21 -0.74 -15.91
N HIS A 130 -0.45 -0.71 -14.81
CA HIS A 130 0.77 0.09 -14.73
C HIS A 130 2.02 -0.75 -14.53
N ALA A 131 1.93 -2.05 -14.77
CA ALA A 131 3.02 -2.97 -14.45
C ALA A 131 4.32 -2.66 -15.15
N THR A 132 4.27 -2.04 -16.31
CA THR A 132 5.46 -1.75 -17.10
C THR A 132 6.05 -0.37 -16.82
N GLU A 133 5.43 0.42 -15.96
CA GLU A 133 5.84 1.80 -15.74
C GLU A 133 6.92 1.95 -14.67
N PHE A 134 7.08 0.97 -13.79
CA PHE A 134 8.00 1.07 -12.67
C PHE A 134 8.90 -0.14 -12.52
#